data_069a525e340654c47aa62c582556f6f6
#
_entry.id   069a525e340654c47aa62c582556f6f6
#
_cell.length_a   1.000
_cell.length_b   1.000
_cell.length_c   1.000
_cell.angle_alpha   90.00
_cell.angle_beta   90.00
_cell.angle_gamma   90.00
#
_symmetry.space_group_name_H-M   'P 1'
#
loop_
_entity.id
_entity.type
_entity.pdbx_description
1 polymer ?
#
loop_
_entity_poly.entity_id
_entity_poly.type
_entity_poly.pdbx_seq_one_letter_code
_entity_poly.pdbx_strand_id
1 'polypeptide(L)'
;MLEASRRVLLEQGCQALQYGTTEGYNPLREMIARQMADKGFDCTIDNILITAGSQQALDLLGKIFLDPGDVVIVEEPSYLGALQAWRAYEARFVSVKMDEHGMTPDSLEEALQAGGAKFIYALPTFQNPTGRTMPVERRVEIVRLAAEYGVPIVEDNPYGDLYYEDEPLPPLIAVDAEQGAGGNVIYLGTFSKTLCPGFRVAWTVAPQEVIGKMVQAKQGADLNTGTFAQMVAYETATDGFLEEHVAMLRNVYRERRDLMLSLMDELFPPGVTWTRPGGGLFLWVTMPEGIDSAKLLERAVEKKVAFVPGSPFYANGGGENTMRINFSNATPEQIREGVTRLAAVFAEATAAQPVS
;
A
#
# COMPACT_ATOMS: atom_id res chain seq x y z
N MET A 1 19.80 -4.48 13.30
CA MET A 1 20.24 -4.75 11.93
C MET A 1 21.75 -5.03 11.80
N LEU A 2 22.66 -4.19 12.30
CA LEU A 2 24.10 -4.48 12.21
C LEU A 2 24.47 -5.81 12.90
N GLU A 3 23.99 -6.02 14.12
CA GLU A 3 24.23 -7.26 14.86
C GLU A 3 23.58 -8.49 14.20
N ALA A 4 22.37 -8.34 13.68
CA ALA A 4 21.69 -9.39 12.90
C ALA A 4 22.51 -9.76 11.64
N SER A 5 22.98 -8.76 10.90
CA SER A 5 23.84 -9.00 9.72
C SER A 5 25.13 -9.71 10.08
N ARG A 6 25.76 -9.31 11.20
CA ARG A 6 26.99 -9.95 11.70
C ARG A 6 26.73 -11.40 12.09
N ARG A 7 25.64 -11.67 12.83
CA ARG A 7 25.27 -13.03 13.26
C ARG A 7 25.03 -13.92 12.05
N VAL A 8 24.23 -13.47 11.09
CA VAL A 8 23.94 -14.22 9.85
C VAL A 8 25.22 -14.57 9.10
N LEU A 9 26.16 -13.61 8.94
CA LEU A 9 27.40 -13.87 8.21
C LEU A 9 28.36 -14.80 8.96
N LEU A 10 28.43 -14.71 10.27
CA LEU A 10 29.33 -15.54 11.07
C LEU A 10 28.82 -16.97 11.25
N GLU A 11 27.53 -17.13 11.46
CA GLU A 11 26.92 -18.43 11.80
C GLU A 11 26.40 -19.18 10.59
N GLN A 12 25.91 -18.46 9.57
CA GLN A 12 25.23 -19.02 8.41
C GLN A 12 25.72 -18.42 7.07
N GLY A 13 26.93 -17.86 7.03
CA GLY A 13 27.43 -17.11 5.88
C GLY A 13 27.43 -17.90 4.57
N CYS A 14 27.77 -19.20 4.61
CA CYS A 14 27.71 -20.05 3.41
C CYS A 14 26.29 -20.17 2.83
N GLN A 15 25.27 -20.25 3.67
CA GLN A 15 23.87 -20.32 3.24
C GLN A 15 23.38 -18.94 2.81
N ALA A 16 23.70 -17.91 3.58
CA ALA A 16 23.24 -16.54 3.32
C ALA A 16 23.74 -15.96 1.99
N LEU A 17 24.94 -16.39 1.55
CA LEU A 17 25.58 -15.93 0.32
C LEU A 17 25.39 -16.87 -0.87
N GLN A 18 24.61 -17.94 -0.71
CA GLN A 18 24.26 -18.89 -1.77
C GLN A 18 22.86 -18.58 -2.32
N TYR A 19 22.54 -19.16 -3.48
CA TYR A 19 21.18 -19.19 -4.00
C TYR A 19 20.23 -19.83 -2.98
N GLY A 20 19.05 -19.23 -2.82
CA GLY A 20 17.96 -19.79 -2.02
C GLY A 20 16.91 -20.50 -2.89
N THR A 21 15.86 -21.01 -2.25
CA THR A 21 14.66 -21.45 -2.96
C THR A 21 13.89 -20.25 -3.50
N THR A 22 13.16 -20.44 -4.59
CA THR A 22 12.34 -19.37 -5.21
C THR A 22 11.28 -18.87 -4.26
N GLU A 23 10.68 -19.78 -3.48
CA GLU A 23 9.63 -19.50 -2.50
C GLU A 23 10.13 -18.59 -1.36
N GLY A 24 11.42 -18.68 -1.03
CA GLY A 24 12.06 -17.89 -0.01
C GLY A 24 12.55 -18.70 1.20
N TYR A 25 13.15 -18.01 2.16
CA TYR A 25 13.76 -18.58 3.38
C TYR A 25 12.67 -19.11 4.32
N ASN A 26 12.67 -20.43 4.59
CA ASN A 26 11.60 -21.09 5.34
C ASN A 26 11.35 -20.51 6.73
N PRO A 27 12.37 -20.21 7.59
CA PRO A 27 12.08 -19.59 8.89
C PRO A 27 11.36 -18.25 8.79
N LEU A 28 11.62 -17.46 7.75
CA LEU A 28 10.91 -16.21 7.49
C LEU A 28 9.45 -16.48 7.08
N ARG A 29 9.21 -17.47 6.22
CA ARG A 29 7.86 -17.89 5.80
C ARG A 29 7.05 -18.43 6.97
N GLU A 30 7.66 -19.22 7.87
CA GLU A 30 7.03 -19.68 9.11
C GLU A 30 6.67 -18.55 10.06
N MET A 31 7.54 -17.54 10.17
CA MET A 31 7.24 -16.33 10.96
C MET A 31 6.05 -15.57 10.37
N ILE A 32 6.02 -15.40 9.05
CA ILE A 32 4.90 -14.75 8.36
C ILE A 32 3.60 -15.54 8.55
N ALA A 33 3.63 -16.88 8.48
CA ALA A 33 2.46 -17.72 8.73
C ALA A 33 1.89 -17.48 10.14
N ARG A 34 2.75 -17.37 11.16
CA ARG A 34 2.31 -17.03 12.53
C ARG A 34 1.70 -15.62 12.59
N GLN A 35 2.32 -14.62 11.96
CA GLN A 35 1.76 -13.27 11.89
C GLN A 35 0.39 -13.22 11.19
N MET A 36 0.17 -14.08 10.19
CA MET A 36 -1.13 -14.17 9.53
C MET A 36 -2.17 -14.84 10.43
N ALA A 37 -1.80 -15.86 11.20
CA ALA A 37 -2.68 -16.48 12.19
C ALA A 37 -3.11 -15.45 13.27
N ASP A 38 -2.18 -14.62 13.76
CA ASP A 38 -2.48 -13.52 14.70
C ASP A 38 -3.45 -12.47 14.09
N LYS A 39 -3.48 -12.34 12.75
CA LYS A 39 -4.41 -11.47 12.01
C LYS A 39 -5.74 -12.16 11.64
N GLY A 40 -5.95 -13.41 12.08
CA GLY A 40 -7.17 -14.18 11.84
C GLY A 40 -7.18 -15.02 10.56
N PHE A 41 -6.01 -15.28 9.98
CA PHE A 41 -5.90 -16.13 8.77
C PHE A 41 -4.87 -17.25 8.95
N ASP A 42 -5.33 -18.48 9.11
CA ASP A 42 -4.47 -19.66 9.19
C ASP A 42 -3.95 -20.07 7.82
N CYS A 43 -2.62 -20.13 7.69
CA CYS A 43 -1.94 -20.60 6.48
C CYS A 43 -0.66 -21.37 6.81
N THR A 44 -0.13 -22.06 5.82
CA THR A 44 1.17 -22.75 5.91
C THR A 44 2.21 -22.05 5.03
N ILE A 45 3.46 -22.46 5.14
CA ILE A 45 4.51 -21.95 4.26
C ILE A 45 4.19 -22.14 2.78
N ASP A 46 3.42 -23.17 2.41
CA ASP A 46 3.05 -23.44 1.02
C ASP A 46 2.09 -22.39 0.42
N ASN A 47 1.51 -21.56 1.28
CA ASN A 47 0.69 -20.42 0.89
C ASN A 47 1.49 -19.12 0.76
N ILE A 48 2.83 -19.13 0.98
CA ILE A 48 3.64 -17.93 1.12
C ILE A 48 4.79 -17.91 0.12
N LEU A 49 4.89 -16.82 -0.64
CA LEU A 49 6.02 -16.53 -1.53
C LEU A 49 6.71 -15.23 -1.09
N ILE A 50 8.02 -15.28 -0.86
CA ILE A 50 8.82 -14.07 -0.61
C ILE A 50 9.19 -13.40 -1.94
N THR A 51 8.99 -12.08 -2.01
CA THR A 51 9.25 -11.27 -3.20
C THR A 51 10.22 -10.13 -2.93
N ALA A 52 10.87 -9.61 -3.97
CA ALA A 52 11.79 -8.47 -3.90
C ALA A 52 11.01 -7.14 -3.77
N GLY A 53 10.22 -7.03 -2.69
CA GLY A 53 9.26 -5.95 -2.43
C GLY A 53 7.91 -6.21 -3.09
N SER A 54 6.85 -5.52 -2.62
CA SER A 54 5.49 -5.66 -3.15
C SER A 54 5.40 -5.33 -4.65
N GLN A 55 6.29 -4.47 -5.16
CA GLN A 55 6.31 -4.16 -6.60
C GLN A 55 6.55 -5.39 -7.47
N GLN A 56 7.42 -6.32 -7.03
CA GLN A 56 7.60 -7.60 -7.73
C GLN A 56 6.36 -8.49 -7.61
N ALA A 57 5.68 -8.50 -6.46
CA ALA A 57 4.44 -9.24 -6.31
C ALA A 57 3.36 -8.73 -7.29
N LEU A 58 3.21 -7.41 -7.42
CA LEU A 58 2.30 -6.79 -8.39
C LEU A 58 2.65 -7.16 -9.84
N ASP A 59 3.94 -7.14 -10.20
CA ASP A 59 4.41 -7.54 -11.52
C ASP A 59 4.13 -9.02 -11.80
N LEU A 60 4.43 -9.91 -10.84
CA LEU A 60 4.16 -11.34 -10.98
C LEU A 60 2.65 -11.63 -11.11
N LEU A 61 1.80 -10.92 -10.37
CA LEU A 61 0.35 -11.03 -10.53
C LEU A 61 -0.10 -10.59 -11.92
N GLY A 62 0.43 -9.48 -12.43
CA GLY A 62 0.21 -9.08 -13.82
C GLY A 62 0.60 -10.18 -14.80
N LYS A 63 1.77 -10.78 -14.63
CA LYS A 63 2.30 -11.82 -15.50
C LYS A 63 1.46 -13.13 -15.53
N ILE A 64 0.81 -13.48 -14.41
CA ILE A 64 0.04 -14.74 -14.33
C ILE A 64 -1.46 -14.57 -14.58
N PHE A 65 -2.00 -13.34 -14.46
CA PHE A 65 -3.44 -13.10 -14.60
C PHE A 65 -3.83 -12.35 -15.87
N LEU A 66 -2.90 -11.54 -16.45
CA LEU A 66 -3.25 -10.56 -17.47
C LEU A 66 -2.71 -10.91 -18.86
N ASP A 67 -3.62 -10.89 -19.83
CA ASP A 67 -3.32 -10.75 -21.24
C ASP A 67 -3.65 -9.32 -21.71
N PRO A 68 -3.10 -8.83 -22.83
CA PRO A 68 -3.42 -7.51 -23.38
C PRO A 68 -4.93 -7.26 -23.53
N GLY A 69 -5.40 -6.17 -22.93
CA GLY A 69 -6.82 -5.78 -22.95
C GLY A 69 -7.67 -6.35 -21.81
N ASP A 70 -7.12 -7.20 -20.96
CA ASP A 70 -7.81 -7.70 -19.76
C ASP A 70 -8.14 -6.57 -18.78
N VAL A 71 -9.21 -6.75 -18.02
CA VAL A 71 -9.75 -5.74 -17.11
C VAL A 71 -9.26 -5.98 -15.68
N VAL A 72 -8.78 -4.90 -15.05
CA VAL A 72 -8.49 -4.83 -13.61
C VAL A 72 -9.39 -3.77 -12.99
N ILE A 73 -10.12 -4.14 -11.95
CA ILE A 73 -10.90 -3.19 -11.16
C ILE A 73 -9.98 -2.55 -10.11
N VAL A 74 -9.99 -1.22 -10.02
CA VAL A 74 -9.13 -0.45 -9.11
C VAL A 74 -9.91 0.64 -8.39
N GLU A 75 -9.46 1.05 -7.23
CA GLU A 75 -9.96 2.23 -6.52
C GLU A 75 -9.67 3.52 -7.31
N GLU A 76 -10.45 4.56 -7.11
CA GLU A 76 -10.23 5.88 -7.69
C GLU A 76 -10.18 6.95 -6.58
N PRO A 77 -8.97 7.48 -6.27
CA PRO A 77 -7.64 7.16 -6.83
C PRO A 77 -7.05 5.84 -6.32
N SER A 78 -6.03 5.30 -7.03
CA SER A 78 -5.34 4.05 -6.69
C SER A 78 -3.81 4.19 -6.65
N TYR A 79 -3.12 3.18 -6.13
CA TYR A 79 -1.67 3.21 -6.01
C TYR A 79 -0.98 3.23 -7.38
N LEU A 80 -0.22 4.29 -7.61
CA LEU A 80 0.50 4.52 -8.86
C LEU A 80 1.40 3.34 -9.29
N GLY A 81 2.08 2.70 -8.31
CA GLY A 81 2.99 1.58 -8.62
C GLY A 81 2.27 0.34 -9.15
N ALA A 82 1.03 0.08 -8.72
CA ALA A 82 0.19 -1.00 -9.25
C ALA A 82 -0.29 -0.66 -10.67
N LEU A 83 -0.80 0.56 -10.87
CA LEU A 83 -1.23 1.02 -12.19
C LEU A 83 -0.09 0.95 -13.22
N GLN A 84 1.14 1.34 -12.83
CA GLN A 84 2.31 1.27 -13.70
C GLN A 84 2.70 -0.18 -14.01
N ALA A 85 2.68 -1.09 -13.02
CA ALA A 85 3.01 -2.49 -13.23
C ALA A 85 2.08 -3.12 -14.27
N TRP A 86 0.77 -2.89 -14.16
CA TRP A 86 -0.20 -3.56 -15.05
C TRP A 86 -0.42 -2.85 -16.39
N ARG A 87 -0.09 -1.56 -16.50
CA ARG A 87 0.00 -0.90 -17.82
C ARG A 87 1.05 -1.54 -18.72
N ALA A 88 2.11 -2.12 -18.14
CA ALA A 88 3.12 -2.86 -18.90
C ALA A 88 2.56 -4.16 -19.54
N TYR A 89 1.47 -4.69 -18.99
CA TYR A 89 0.72 -5.83 -19.55
C TYR A 89 -0.50 -5.39 -20.38
N GLU A 90 -0.59 -4.11 -20.73
CA GLU A 90 -1.70 -3.53 -21.50
C GLU A 90 -3.07 -3.75 -20.86
N ALA A 91 -3.14 -3.82 -19.51
CA ALA A 91 -4.38 -3.93 -18.78
C ALA A 91 -5.27 -2.69 -18.97
N ARG A 92 -6.58 -2.90 -19.04
CA ARG A 92 -7.60 -1.87 -18.97
C ARG A 92 -8.08 -1.74 -17.54
N PHE A 93 -8.23 -0.51 -17.07
CA PHE A 93 -8.70 -0.25 -15.72
C PHE A 93 -10.17 0.16 -15.72
N VAL A 94 -10.93 -0.43 -14.81
CA VAL A 94 -12.27 0.02 -14.43
C VAL A 94 -12.16 0.61 -13.02
N SER A 95 -12.42 1.90 -12.92
CA SER A 95 -12.33 2.64 -11.66
C SER A 95 -13.60 2.49 -10.85
N VAL A 96 -13.44 2.20 -9.56
CA VAL A 96 -14.52 2.18 -8.56
C VAL A 96 -14.42 3.43 -7.69
N LYS A 97 -15.53 4.15 -7.53
CA LYS A 97 -15.64 5.35 -6.70
C LYS A 97 -15.30 5.03 -5.24
N MET A 98 -14.70 6.00 -4.56
CA MET A 98 -14.42 5.95 -3.13
C MET A 98 -15.17 7.06 -2.39
N ASP A 99 -15.70 6.71 -1.23
CA ASP A 99 -16.14 7.66 -0.19
C ASP A 99 -15.10 7.78 0.94
N GLU A 100 -15.47 8.34 2.10
CA GLU A 100 -14.61 8.41 3.29
C GLU A 100 -14.22 7.04 3.86
N HIS A 101 -14.96 5.99 3.51
CA HIS A 101 -14.76 4.61 3.93
C HIS A 101 -14.13 3.72 2.85
N GLY A 102 -13.53 4.31 1.82
CA GLY A 102 -12.87 3.58 0.73
C GLY A 102 -13.82 3.21 -0.41
N MET A 103 -13.53 2.10 -1.10
CA MET A 103 -14.29 1.61 -2.24
C MET A 103 -15.79 1.46 -1.92
N THR A 104 -16.68 2.03 -2.75
CA THR A 104 -18.13 1.92 -2.54
C THR A 104 -18.69 0.63 -3.14
N PRO A 105 -19.56 -0.12 -2.43
CA PRO A 105 -20.11 -1.38 -2.91
C PRO A 105 -20.92 -1.23 -4.20
N ASP A 106 -21.76 -0.20 -4.29
CA ASP A 106 -22.59 0.03 -5.47
C ASP A 106 -21.73 0.20 -6.74
N SER A 107 -20.65 0.99 -6.65
CA SER A 107 -19.76 1.19 -7.79
C SER A 107 -18.91 -0.06 -8.10
N LEU A 108 -18.57 -0.87 -7.07
CA LEU A 108 -17.92 -2.16 -7.28
C LEU A 108 -18.88 -3.13 -7.98
N GLU A 109 -20.12 -3.23 -7.53
CA GLU A 109 -21.11 -4.11 -8.14
C GLU A 109 -21.38 -3.75 -9.59
N GLU A 110 -21.52 -2.46 -9.91
CA GLU A 110 -21.61 -1.97 -11.29
C GLU A 110 -20.42 -2.45 -12.15
N ALA A 111 -19.20 -2.33 -11.62
CA ALA A 111 -17.99 -2.76 -12.31
C ALA A 111 -17.95 -4.29 -12.52
N LEU A 112 -18.38 -5.06 -11.54
CA LEU A 112 -18.46 -6.53 -11.59
C LEU A 112 -19.53 -7.01 -12.58
N GLN A 113 -20.69 -6.36 -12.59
CA GLN A 113 -21.79 -6.65 -13.54
C GLN A 113 -21.39 -6.44 -15.00
N ALA A 114 -20.50 -5.50 -15.28
CA ALA A 114 -19.95 -5.30 -16.61
C ALA A 114 -19.14 -6.51 -17.11
N GLY A 115 -18.63 -7.34 -16.20
CA GLY A 115 -17.94 -8.59 -16.47
C GLY A 115 -16.51 -8.43 -16.99
N GLY A 116 -15.80 -9.55 -17.09
CA GLY A 116 -14.46 -9.63 -17.69
C GLY A 116 -13.30 -9.17 -16.79
N ALA A 117 -13.56 -8.79 -15.55
CA ALA A 117 -12.49 -8.45 -14.62
C ALA A 117 -11.68 -9.68 -14.19
N LYS A 118 -10.36 -9.57 -14.23
CA LYS A 118 -9.44 -10.62 -13.80
C LYS A 118 -9.22 -10.61 -12.30
N PHE A 119 -9.16 -9.43 -11.71
CA PHE A 119 -9.09 -9.23 -10.27
C PHE A 119 -9.47 -7.79 -9.89
N ILE A 120 -9.76 -7.61 -8.59
CA ILE A 120 -9.95 -6.32 -7.93
C ILE A 120 -8.68 -6.00 -7.16
N TYR A 121 -8.16 -4.79 -7.28
CA TYR A 121 -7.04 -4.31 -6.47
C TYR A 121 -7.53 -3.32 -5.42
N ALA A 122 -7.26 -3.61 -4.16
CA ALA A 122 -7.70 -2.80 -3.03
C ALA A 122 -6.58 -2.56 -2.00
N LEU A 123 -6.53 -1.35 -1.45
CA LEU A 123 -5.75 -1.00 -0.26
C LEU A 123 -6.71 -0.64 0.88
N PRO A 124 -7.24 -1.62 1.62
CA PRO A 124 -8.32 -1.37 2.57
C PRO A 124 -7.89 -0.62 3.82
N THR A 125 -6.57 -0.51 4.09
CA THR A 125 -6.03 0.06 5.32
C THR A 125 -5.01 1.16 5.01
N PHE A 126 -5.30 2.40 5.45
CA PHE A 126 -4.46 3.59 5.23
C PHE A 126 -4.05 3.75 3.77
N GLN A 127 -5.04 3.70 2.91
CA GLN A 127 -4.92 3.65 1.44
C GLN A 127 -3.91 4.65 0.88
N ASN A 128 -3.12 4.22 -0.06
CA ASN A 128 -2.24 5.09 -0.83
C ASN A 128 -2.93 5.41 -2.18
N PRO A 129 -3.33 6.70 -2.41
CA PRO A 129 -2.77 7.90 -1.80
C PRO A 129 -3.58 8.56 -0.67
N THR A 130 -4.82 8.14 -0.39
CA THR A 130 -5.79 8.93 0.35
C THR A 130 -5.64 8.86 1.88
N GLY A 131 -4.97 7.85 2.42
CA GLY A 131 -4.91 7.58 3.86
C GLY A 131 -6.22 7.02 4.45
N ARG A 132 -7.25 6.78 3.64
CA ARG A 132 -8.55 6.25 4.10
C ARG A 132 -8.43 4.80 4.55
N THR A 133 -9.32 4.40 5.46
CA THR A 133 -9.41 3.02 5.95
C THR A 133 -10.83 2.52 5.81
N MET A 134 -10.95 1.34 5.23
CA MET A 134 -12.21 0.64 5.03
C MET A 134 -12.65 0.00 6.35
N PRO A 135 -13.83 0.33 6.93
CA PRO A 135 -14.33 -0.31 8.15
C PRO A 135 -14.73 -1.76 7.90
N VAL A 136 -14.90 -2.52 8.98
CA VAL A 136 -15.13 -3.98 8.91
C VAL A 136 -16.36 -4.31 8.07
N GLU A 137 -17.46 -3.61 8.26
CA GLU A 137 -18.72 -3.83 7.55
C GLU A 137 -18.54 -3.68 6.02
N ARG A 138 -17.74 -2.69 5.64
CA ARG A 138 -17.41 -2.46 4.21
C ARG A 138 -16.53 -3.58 3.66
N ARG A 139 -15.55 -4.08 4.45
CA ARG A 139 -14.70 -5.23 4.07
C ARG A 139 -15.53 -6.48 3.83
N VAL A 140 -16.48 -6.76 4.73
CA VAL A 140 -17.43 -7.88 4.62
C VAL A 140 -18.22 -7.80 3.30
N GLU A 141 -18.72 -6.63 2.95
CA GLU A 141 -19.52 -6.42 1.75
C GLU A 141 -18.69 -6.52 0.46
N ILE A 142 -17.50 -5.93 0.41
CA ILE A 142 -16.59 -6.01 -0.74
C ILE A 142 -16.16 -7.46 -1.00
N VAL A 143 -15.79 -8.20 0.06
CA VAL A 143 -15.41 -9.63 -0.05
C VAL A 143 -16.60 -10.46 -0.54
N ARG A 144 -17.80 -10.24 0.01
CA ARG A 144 -19.02 -10.93 -0.44
C ARG A 144 -19.30 -10.71 -1.94
N LEU A 145 -19.25 -9.46 -2.39
CA LEU A 145 -19.47 -9.12 -3.81
C LEU A 145 -18.41 -9.79 -4.69
N ALA A 146 -17.15 -9.69 -4.34
CA ALA A 146 -16.07 -10.32 -5.10
C ALA A 146 -16.26 -11.85 -5.24
N ALA A 147 -16.65 -12.52 -4.15
CA ALA A 147 -16.91 -13.96 -4.14
C ALA A 147 -18.15 -14.33 -4.97
N GLU A 148 -19.24 -13.53 -4.90
CA GLU A 148 -20.48 -13.74 -5.65
C GLU A 148 -20.23 -13.69 -7.16
N TYR A 149 -19.37 -12.79 -7.62
CA TYR A 149 -19.02 -12.67 -9.04
C TYR A 149 -17.81 -13.53 -9.45
N GLY A 150 -17.17 -14.24 -8.51
CA GLY A 150 -16.01 -15.10 -8.76
C GLY A 150 -14.77 -14.34 -9.22
N VAL A 151 -14.60 -13.09 -8.78
CA VAL A 151 -13.46 -12.22 -9.13
C VAL A 151 -12.55 -12.09 -7.90
N PRO A 152 -11.28 -12.55 -7.95
CA PRO A 152 -10.38 -12.49 -6.80
C PRO A 152 -9.99 -11.05 -6.46
N ILE A 153 -9.69 -10.82 -5.16
CA ILE A 153 -9.16 -9.55 -4.66
C ILE A 153 -7.65 -9.68 -4.45
N VAL A 154 -6.89 -8.70 -4.93
CA VAL A 154 -5.51 -8.44 -4.54
C VAL A 154 -5.54 -7.37 -3.45
N GLU A 155 -5.35 -7.78 -2.20
CA GLU A 155 -5.22 -6.90 -1.04
C GLU A 155 -3.78 -6.46 -0.87
N ASP A 156 -3.46 -5.19 -1.07
CA ASP A 156 -2.14 -4.63 -0.77
C ASP A 156 -2.16 -3.94 0.60
N ASN A 157 -1.42 -4.48 1.56
CA ASN A 157 -1.46 -4.03 2.96
C ASN A 157 -0.08 -3.65 3.52
N PRO A 158 0.56 -2.61 2.98
CA PRO A 158 1.88 -2.18 3.45
C PRO A 158 1.84 -1.36 4.74
N TYR A 159 0.68 -0.85 5.16
CA TYR A 159 0.53 0.10 6.26
C TYR A 159 -0.27 -0.41 7.44
N GLY A 160 -0.85 -1.60 7.37
CA GLY A 160 -1.79 -2.12 8.37
C GLY A 160 -1.28 -2.14 9.80
N ASP A 161 0.04 -2.30 9.98
CA ASP A 161 0.66 -2.26 11.31
C ASP A 161 0.98 -0.82 11.79
N LEU A 162 0.76 0.22 10.97
CA LEU A 162 1.03 1.63 11.29
C LEU A 162 -0.25 2.40 11.65
N TYR A 163 -1.04 1.84 12.55
CA TYR A 163 -2.22 2.50 13.13
C TYR A 163 -1.82 3.36 14.34
N TYR A 164 -2.54 4.46 14.60
CA TYR A 164 -2.18 5.44 15.62
C TYR A 164 -3.19 5.57 16.76
N GLU A 165 -4.46 5.27 16.53
CA GLU A 165 -5.56 5.51 17.47
C GLU A 165 -6.38 4.26 17.77
N ASP A 166 -6.72 3.51 16.74
CA ASP A 166 -7.61 2.36 16.85
C ASP A 166 -6.83 1.03 16.92
N GLU A 167 -7.55 -0.06 17.19
CA GLU A 167 -7.02 -1.41 17.04
C GLU A 167 -6.91 -1.79 15.55
N PRO A 168 -5.99 -2.69 15.20
CA PRO A 168 -5.85 -3.15 13.82
C PRO A 168 -7.14 -3.85 13.35
N LEU A 169 -7.61 -3.52 12.16
CA LEU A 169 -8.76 -4.17 11.55
C LEU A 169 -8.33 -5.48 10.85
N PRO A 170 -9.21 -6.50 10.82
CA PRO A 170 -8.92 -7.76 10.14
C PRO A 170 -8.68 -7.51 8.64
N PRO A 171 -7.62 -8.06 8.02
CA PRO A 171 -7.40 -7.93 6.59
C PRO A 171 -8.52 -8.62 5.78
N LEU A 172 -8.69 -8.25 4.51
CA LEU A 172 -9.73 -8.85 3.65
C LEU A 172 -9.57 -10.37 3.55
N ILE A 173 -8.33 -10.87 3.54
CA ILE A 173 -8.08 -12.32 3.51
C ILE A 173 -8.63 -13.04 4.75
N ALA A 174 -8.60 -12.42 5.93
CA ALA A 174 -9.19 -12.97 7.13
C ALA A 174 -10.73 -12.93 7.07
N VAL A 175 -11.28 -11.83 6.57
CA VAL A 175 -12.73 -11.69 6.34
C VAL A 175 -13.24 -12.73 5.33
N ASP A 176 -12.49 -12.99 4.26
CA ASP A 176 -12.82 -14.02 3.26
C ASP A 176 -12.85 -15.43 3.88
N ALA A 177 -11.89 -15.74 4.74
CA ALA A 177 -11.86 -17.01 5.45
C ALA A 177 -13.05 -17.17 6.42
N GLU A 178 -13.42 -16.14 7.15
CA GLU A 178 -14.58 -16.14 8.06
C GLU A 178 -15.92 -16.33 7.33
N GLN A 179 -16.04 -15.79 6.10
CA GLN A 179 -17.24 -15.98 5.27
C GLN A 179 -17.34 -17.38 4.64
N GLY A 180 -16.34 -18.24 4.81
CA GLY A 180 -16.32 -19.60 4.29
C GLY A 180 -16.08 -19.69 2.78
N ALA A 181 -15.78 -18.59 2.12
CA ALA A 181 -15.43 -18.55 0.70
C ALA A 181 -13.95 -18.92 0.45
N GLY A 182 -13.12 -18.80 1.45
CA GLY A 182 -11.65 -18.99 1.54
C GLY A 182 -10.90 -19.26 0.24
N GLY A 183 -10.01 -18.32 -0.13
CA GLY A 183 -9.17 -18.44 -1.32
C GLY A 183 -9.48 -17.43 -2.43
N ASN A 184 -10.39 -16.49 -2.18
CA ASN A 184 -10.70 -15.41 -3.13
C ASN A 184 -9.84 -14.16 -2.92
N VAL A 185 -9.04 -14.10 -1.84
CA VAL A 185 -8.16 -12.97 -1.55
C VAL A 185 -6.69 -13.38 -1.63
N ILE A 186 -5.90 -12.59 -2.35
CA ILE A 186 -4.45 -12.63 -2.46
C ILE A 186 -3.90 -11.47 -1.64
N TYR A 187 -3.21 -11.76 -0.55
CA TYR A 187 -2.69 -10.74 0.37
C TYR A 187 -1.23 -10.42 0.08
N LEU A 188 -0.89 -9.14 0.04
CA LEU A 188 0.48 -8.63 -0.12
C LEU A 188 0.91 -7.91 1.17
N GLY A 189 2.00 -8.38 1.77
CA GLY A 189 2.63 -7.75 2.93
C GLY A 189 4.08 -7.37 2.66
N THR A 190 4.65 -6.45 3.46
CA THR A 190 6.02 -5.97 3.24
C THR A 190 6.68 -5.47 4.52
N PHE A 191 7.99 -5.67 4.64
CA PHE A 191 8.82 -5.03 5.67
C PHE A 191 9.26 -3.61 5.31
N SER A 192 8.91 -3.10 4.13
CA SER A 192 9.37 -1.77 3.68
C SER A 192 8.92 -0.61 4.56
N LYS A 193 7.83 -0.78 5.33
CA LYS A 193 7.25 0.30 6.16
C LYS A 193 7.42 0.05 7.65
N THR A 194 7.62 -1.19 8.03
CA THR A 194 7.72 -1.63 9.43
C THR A 194 9.15 -1.96 9.86
N LEU A 195 10.07 -2.22 8.91
CA LEU A 195 11.46 -2.54 9.21
C LEU A 195 12.43 -1.71 8.37
N CYS A 196 12.58 -2.03 7.08
CA CYS A 196 13.57 -1.37 6.23
C CYS A 196 13.20 -1.50 4.73
N PRO A 197 12.94 -0.40 4.01
CA PRO A 197 12.61 -0.45 2.58
C PRO A 197 13.78 -0.94 1.71
N GLY A 198 15.03 -0.73 2.15
CA GLY A 198 16.24 -1.12 1.42
C GLY A 198 16.47 -2.63 1.32
N PHE A 199 15.89 -3.43 2.19
CA PHE A 199 16.00 -4.90 2.13
C PHE A 199 15.26 -5.49 0.94
N ARG A 200 14.25 -4.80 0.42
CA ARG A 200 13.43 -5.32 -0.66
C ARG A 200 12.84 -6.68 -0.31
N VAL A 201 12.27 -6.83 0.89
CA VAL A 201 11.60 -8.06 1.36
C VAL A 201 10.12 -7.77 1.57
N ALA A 202 9.31 -8.52 0.83
CA ALA A 202 7.85 -8.55 0.89
C ALA A 202 7.36 -9.98 0.71
N TRP A 203 6.08 -10.21 0.86
CA TRP A 203 5.49 -11.53 0.70
C TRP A 203 4.09 -11.47 0.10
N THR A 204 3.74 -12.56 -0.57
CA THR A 204 2.37 -12.84 -1.01
C THR A 204 1.83 -14.02 -0.22
N VAL A 205 0.60 -13.92 0.27
CA VAL A 205 -0.16 -15.03 0.84
C VAL A 205 -1.36 -15.31 -0.06
N ALA A 206 -1.47 -16.52 -0.56
CA ALA A 206 -2.51 -16.90 -1.54
C ALA A 206 -2.77 -18.41 -1.53
N PRO A 207 -3.82 -18.90 -2.22
CA PRO A 207 -3.99 -20.31 -2.49
C PRO A 207 -2.74 -20.92 -3.16
N GLN A 208 -2.44 -22.17 -2.84
CA GLN A 208 -1.24 -22.87 -3.33
C GLN A 208 -1.12 -22.89 -4.86
N GLU A 209 -2.25 -22.93 -5.56
CA GLU A 209 -2.27 -22.88 -7.03
C GLU A 209 -1.74 -21.55 -7.57
N VAL A 210 -2.12 -20.42 -6.93
CA VAL A 210 -1.63 -19.08 -7.27
C VAL A 210 -0.15 -18.96 -6.93
N ILE A 211 0.25 -19.39 -5.72
CA ILE A 211 1.66 -19.42 -5.32
C ILE A 211 2.50 -20.22 -6.30
N GLY A 212 2.06 -21.42 -6.69
CA GLY A 212 2.77 -22.25 -7.66
C GLY A 212 2.99 -21.56 -9.02
N LYS A 213 2.01 -20.80 -9.51
CA LYS A 213 2.14 -20.01 -10.74
C LYS A 213 3.08 -18.81 -10.56
N MET A 214 2.98 -18.11 -9.42
CA MET A 214 3.90 -17.02 -9.11
C MET A 214 5.35 -17.50 -8.97
N VAL A 215 5.58 -18.67 -8.35
CA VAL A 215 6.92 -19.31 -8.27
C VAL A 215 7.48 -19.56 -9.65
N GLN A 216 6.71 -20.17 -10.56
CA GLN A 216 7.14 -20.39 -11.95
C GLN A 216 7.49 -19.08 -12.67
N ALA A 217 6.66 -18.05 -12.52
CA ALA A 217 6.89 -16.74 -13.10
C ALA A 217 8.14 -16.06 -12.51
N LYS A 218 8.35 -16.20 -11.18
CA LYS A 218 9.50 -15.65 -10.47
C LYS A 218 10.81 -16.33 -10.84
N GLN A 219 10.81 -17.63 -11.09
CA GLN A 219 12.00 -18.34 -11.60
C GLN A 219 12.52 -17.74 -12.90
N GLY A 220 11.62 -17.29 -13.79
CA GLY A 220 11.99 -16.60 -15.01
C GLY A 220 12.35 -15.13 -14.85
N ALA A 221 12.08 -14.53 -13.67
CA ALA A 221 12.34 -13.11 -13.41
C ALA A 221 13.67 -12.86 -12.66
N ASP A 222 13.86 -13.54 -11.51
CA ASP A 222 15.02 -13.30 -10.62
C ASP A 222 15.54 -14.56 -9.90
N LEU A 223 14.98 -15.72 -10.18
CA LEU A 223 15.23 -17.00 -9.51
C LEU A 223 14.78 -17.01 -8.04
N ASN A 224 15.31 -16.15 -7.23
CA ASN A 224 14.98 -16.01 -5.80
C ASN A 224 15.23 -14.59 -5.29
N THR A 225 14.49 -14.18 -4.29
CA THR A 225 14.79 -12.96 -3.52
C THR A 225 16.08 -13.16 -2.73
N GLY A 226 16.93 -12.13 -2.62
CA GLY A 226 18.24 -12.23 -1.97
C GLY A 226 18.20 -12.90 -0.60
N THR A 227 18.85 -14.06 -0.45
CA THR A 227 18.83 -14.89 0.75
C THR A 227 19.35 -14.13 1.97
N PHE A 228 20.45 -13.41 1.83
CA PHE A 228 21.03 -12.60 2.91
C PHE A 228 20.04 -11.58 3.47
N ALA A 229 19.34 -10.84 2.60
CA ALA A 229 18.35 -9.85 3.03
C ALA A 229 17.19 -10.49 3.80
N GLN A 230 16.71 -11.66 3.37
CA GLN A 230 15.67 -12.41 4.04
C GLN A 230 16.11 -12.90 5.43
N MET A 231 17.31 -13.45 5.54
CA MET A 231 17.87 -13.93 6.81
C MET A 231 18.11 -12.78 7.79
N VAL A 232 18.63 -11.64 7.34
CA VAL A 232 18.81 -10.45 8.19
C VAL A 232 17.46 -9.87 8.59
N ALA A 233 16.47 -9.86 7.72
CA ALA A 233 15.11 -9.42 8.06
C ALA A 233 14.50 -10.33 9.14
N TYR A 234 14.60 -11.64 8.98
CA TYR A 234 14.15 -12.62 9.96
C TYR A 234 14.83 -12.41 11.32
N GLU A 235 16.17 -12.42 11.36
CA GLU A 235 16.96 -12.20 12.59
C GLU A 235 16.65 -10.86 13.26
N THR A 236 16.36 -9.82 12.48
CA THR A 236 16.02 -8.51 13.04
C THR A 236 14.59 -8.48 13.56
N ALA A 237 13.67 -9.23 12.94
CA ALA A 237 12.27 -9.24 13.30
C ALA A 237 11.92 -10.19 14.45
N THR A 238 12.88 -11.02 14.89
CA THR A 238 12.69 -11.95 16.01
C THR A 238 12.91 -11.28 17.37
N ASP A 239 12.65 -12.01 18.43
CA ASP A 239 12.92 -11.62 19.83
C ASP A 239 12.21 -10.33 20.29
N GLY A 240 11.04 -10.00 19.69
CA GLY A 240 10.22 -8.84 20.08
C GLY A 240 10.69 -7.51 19.50
N PHE A 241 11.79 -7.48 18.76
CA PHE A 241 12.34 -6.23 18.21
C PHE A 241 11.38 -5.58 17.21
N LEU A 242 10.71 -6.37 16.36
CA LEU A 242 9.81 -5.80 15.34
C LEU A 242 8.63 -5.08 16.00
N GLU A 243 8.03 -5.69 17.01
CA GLU A 243 6.89 -5.15 17.77
C GLU A 243 7.28 -3.84 18.48
N GLU A 244 8.43 -3.83 19.17
CA GLU A 244 8.93 -2.62 19.84
C GLU A 244 9.24 -1.50 18.83
N HIS A 245 9.86 -1.87 17.70
CA HIS A 245 10.19 -0.91 16.64
C HIS A 245 8.93 -0.32 16.00
N VAL A 246 7.93 -1.13 15.69
CA VAL A 246 6.65 -0.69 15.15
C VAL A 246 5.92 0.21 16.14
N ALA A 247 5.93 -0.12 17.43
CA ALA A 247 5.35 0.72 18.48
C ALA A 247 6.02 2.10 18.55
N MET A 248 7.34 2.14 18.43
CA MET A 248 8.11 3.40 18.34
C MET A 248 7.73 4.18 17.08
N LEU A 249 7.65 3.53 15.91
CA LEU A 249 7.26 4.19 14.64
C LEU A 249 5.86 4.78 14.73
N ARG A 250 4.89 4.06 15.32
CA ARG A 250 3.53 4.57 15.53
C ARG A 250 3.51 5.88 16.31
N ASN A 251 4.30 5.98 17.39
CA ASN A 251 4.38 7.19 18.20
C ASN A 251 4.98 8.35 17.39
N VAL A 252 6.13 8.12 16.72
CA VAL A 252 6.81 9.15 15.92
C VAL A 252 5.92 9.65 14.78
N TYR A 253 5.25 8.74 14.06
CA TYR A 253 4.42 9.12 12.92
C TYR A 253 3.11 9.78 13.35
N ARG A 254 2.53 9.38 14.48
CA ARG A 254 1.37 10.05 15.08
C ARG A 254 1.69 11.51 15.41
N GLU A 255 2.79 11.77 16.13
CA GLU A 255 3.22 13.13 16.46
C GLU A 255 3.42 14.00 15.21
N ARG A 256 4.02 13.45 14.16
CA ARG A 256 4.24 14.16 12.90
C ARG A 256 2.94 14.44 12.14
N ARG A 257 2.03 13.47 12.09
CA ARG A 257 0.69 13.63 11.51
C ARG A 257 -0.08 14.73 12.23
N ASP A 258 -0.14 14.68 13.56
CA ASP A 258 -0.89 15.63 14.37
C ASP A 258 -0.35 17.04 14.23
N LEU A 259 0.98 17.19 14.22
CA LEU A 259 1.62 18.47 13.94
C LEU A 259 1.25 19.00 12.55
N MET A 260 1.32 18.14 11.53
CA MET A 260 1.00 18.54 10.15
C MET A 260 -0.47 18.94 10.03
N LEU A 261 -1.41 18.17 10.59
CA LEU A 261 -2.84 18.47 10.58
C LEU A 261 -3.15 19.78 11.29
N SER A 262 -2.57 20.01 12.48
CA SER A 262 -2.76 21.26 13.23
C SER A 262 -2.30 22.49 12.45
N LEU A 263 -1.16 22.39 11.76
CA LEU A 263 -0.65 23.48 10.92
C LEU A 263 -1.49 23.70 9.66
N MET A 264 -2.02 22.64 9.06
CA MET A 264 -2.93 22.75 7.91
C MET A 264 -4.24 23.42 8.32
N ASP A 265 -4.80 23.08 9.50
CA ASP A 265 -6.00 23.72 10.05
C ASP A 265 -5.80 25.24 10.30
N GLU A 266 -4.60 25.63 10.72
CA GLU A 266 -4.25 27.01 11.00
C GLU A 266 -3.95 27.84 9.74
N LEU A 267 -3.26 27.26 8.76
CA LEU A 267 -2.58 28.01 7.71
C LEU A 267 -3.17 27.84 6.31
N PHE A 268 -3.88 26.74 6.03
CA PHE A 268 -4.38 26.51 4.67
C PHE A 268 -5.58 27.42 4.36
N PRO A 269 -5.66 27.97 3.14
CA PRO A 269 -6.73 28.87 2.77
C PRO A 269 -8.10 28.15 2.66
N PRO A 270 -9.20 28.89 2.81
CA PRO A 270 -10.55 28.36 2.59
C PRO A 270 -10.71 27.69 1.22
N GLY A 271 -11.49 26.61 1.17
CA GLY A 271 -11.74 25.81 -0.04
C GLY A 271 -10.73 24.70 -0.28
N VAL A 272 -9.61 24.65 0.44
CA VAL A 272 -8.70 23.50 0.46
C VAL A 272 -9.17 22.50 1.51
N THR A 273 -9.27 21.22 1.13
CA THR A 273 -9.69 20.14 2.03
C THR A 273 -8.66 19.03 2.08
N TRP A 274 -8.66 18.22 3.13
CA TRP A 274 -7.71 17.11 3.28
C TRP A 274 -8.25 16.00 4.15
N THR A 275 -7.70 14.80 3.95
CA THR A 275 -8.01 13.61 4.75
C THR A 275 -7.35 13.67 6.13
N ARG A 276 -7.94 12.96 7.12
CA ARG A 276 -7.43 12.84 8.50
C ARG A 276 -7.26 11.36 8.84
N PRO A 277 -6.17 10.73 8.38
CA PRO A 277 -5.98 9.29 8.54
C PRO A 277 -5.67 8.91 9.99
N GLY A 278 -6.23 7.78 10.45
CA GLY A 278 -5.91 7.15 11.73
C GLY A 278 -4.59 6.37 11.73
N GLY A 279 -3.85 6.37 10.62
CA GLY A 279 -2.58 5.65 10.45
C GLY A 279 -1.93 5.90 9.10
N GLY A 280 -0.99 5.03 8.71
CA GLY A 280 -0.29 5.15 7.43
C GLY A 280 0.70 6.30 7.39
N LEU A 281 0.95 6.84 6.20
CA LEU A 281 2.05 7.82 5.99
C LEU A 281 1.62 9.06 5.20
N PHE A 282 0.35 9.14 4.73
CA PHE A 282 -0.07 10.11 3.72
C PHE A 282 -1.31 10.89 4.13
N LEU A 283 -1.36 12.13 3.65
CA LEU A 283 -2.53 12.98 3.59
C LEU A 283 -2.88 13.24 2.13
N TRP A 284 -4.16 13.24 1.82
CA TRP A 284 -4.68 13.60 0.52
C TRP A 284 -5.32 14.97 0.58
N VAL A 285 -4.81 15.89 -0.22
CA VAL A 285 -5.28 17.29 -0.25
C VAL A 285 -6.04 17.51 -1.56
N THR A 286 -7.17 18.21 -1.46
CA THR A 286 -7.98 18.62 -2.60
C THR A 286 -8.04 20.14 -2.63
N MET A 287 -7.60 20.72 -3.72
CA MET A 287 -7.71 22.16 -4.03
C MET A 287 -9.08 22.46 -4.65
N PRO A 288 -9.53 23.72 -4.64
CA PRO A 288 -10.67 24.14 -5.42
C PRO A 288 -10.56 23.72 -6.90
N GLU A 289 -11.70 23.48 -7.54
CA GLU A 289 -11.77 23.14 -8.97
C GLU A 289 -11.03 24.17 -9.84
N GLY A 290 -10.41 23.72 -10.92
CA GLY A 290 -9.65 24.57 -11.84
C GLY A 290 -8.20 24.82 -11.44
N ILE A 291 -7.76 24.38 -10.25
CA ILE A 291 -6.35 24.41 -9.86
C ILE A 291 -5.67 23.11 -10.28
N ASP A 292 -4.61 23.23 -11.09
CA ASP A 292 -3.80 22.09 -11.55
C ASP A 292 -2.61 21.90 -10.59
N SER A 293 -2.62 20.78 -9.87
CA SER A 293 -1.59 20.44 -8.88
C SER A 293 -0.21 20.19 -9.51
N ALA A 294 -0.14 19.76 -10.78
CA ALA A 294 1.14 19.57 -11.46
C ALA A 294 1.82 20.93 -11.70
N LYS A 295 1.06 21.94 -12.14
CA LYS A 295 1.57 23.32 -12.29
C LYS A 295 1.88 23.94 -10.93
N LEU A 296 1.07 23.61 -9.91
CA LEU A 296 1.28 24.11 -8.56
C LEU A 296 2.57 23.55 -7.95
N LEU A 297 2.96 22.33 -8.30
CA LEU A 297 4.21 21.70 -7.85
C LEU A 297 5.43 22.52 -8.32
N GLU A 298 5.44 23.07 -9.53
CA GLU A 298 6.56 23.89 -10.04
C GLU A 298 6.81 25.08 -9.11
N ARG A 299 5.74 25.77 -8.72
CA ARG A 299 5.79 26.91 -7.77
C ARG A 299 6.20 26.47 -6.35
N ALA A 300 5.73 25.30 -5.91
CA ALA A 300 6.11 24.76 -4.61
C ALA A 300 7.62 24.42 -4.55
N VAL A 301 8.17 23.84 -5.62
CA VAL A 301 9.61 23.54 -5.72
C VAL A 301 10.47 24.80 -5.66
N GLU A 302 10.05 25.91 -6.30
CA GLU A 302 10.71 27.22 -6.16
C GLU A 302 10.76 27.69 -4.71
N LYS A 303 9.72 27.38 -3.92
CA LYS A 303 9.65 27.64 -2.48
C LYS A 303 10.32 26.55 -1.63
N LYS A 304 11.03 25.57 -2.25
CA LYS A 304 11.74 24.46 -1.58
C LYS A 304 10.81 23.54 -0.76
N VAL A 305 9.63 23.28 -1.26
CA VAL A 305 8.70 22.28 -0.75
C VAL A 305 8.12 21.52 -1.93
N ALA A 306 7.76 20.24 -1.72
CA ALA A 306 7.23 19.37 -2.76
C ALA A 306 6.12 18.46 -2.22
N PHE A 307 5.24 18.07 -3.11
CA PHE A 307 4.19 17.07 -2.92
C PHE A 307 4.10 16.19 -4.19
N VAL A 308 3.28 15.18 -4.18
CA VAL A 308 3.02 14.37 -5.37
C VAL A 308 1.68 14.78 -5.98
N PRO A 309 1.62 15.29 -7.22
CA PRO A 309 0.36 15.60 -7.91
C PRO A 309 -0.58 14.41 -7.98
N GLY A 310 -1.89 14.67 -7.99
CA GLY A 310 -2.90 13.63 -7.88
C GLY A 310 -3.19 12.87 -9.17
N SER A 311 -3.14 13.53 -10.31
CA SER A 311 -3.53 12.91 -11.60
C SER A 311 -2.90 11.54 -11.87
N PRO A 312 -1.61 11.26 -11.55
CA PRO A 312 -1.02 9.94 -11.78
C PRO A 312 -1.67 8.78 -10.99
N PHE A 313 -2.43 9.07 -9.93
CA PHE A 313 -3.16 8.07 -9.13
C PHE A 313 -4.54 7.74 -9.71
N TYR A 314 -4.99 8.44 -10.74
CA TYR A 314 -6.23 8.18 -11.46
C TYR A 314 -5.94 7.36 -12.72
N ALA A 315 -6.48 6.16 -12.77
CA ALA A 315 -6.18 5.22 -13.85
C ALA A 315 -6.64 5.73 -15.22
N ASN A 316 -7.78 6.44 -15.25
CA ASN A 316 -8.47 6.90 -16.45
C ASN A 316 -8.45 8.44 -16.62
N GLY A 317 -7.53 9.13 -15.90
CA GLY A 317 -7.47 10.59 -15.89
C GLY A 317 -8.35 11.21 -14.80
N GLY A 318 -8.19 12.51 -14.55
CA GLY A 318 -8.85 13.23 -13.48
C GLY A 318 -7.91 13.56 -12.31
N GLY A 319 -8.46 14.13 -11.24
CA GLY A 319 -7.73 14.44 -10.02
C GLY A 319 -6.67 15.54 -10.14
N GLU A 320 -6.78 16.40 -11.16
CA GLU A 320 -5.82 17.48 -11.41
C GLU A 320 -5.68 18.43 -10.23
N ASN A 321 -6.77 18.63 -9.48
CA ASN A 321 -6.79 19.51 -8.30
C ASN A 321 -6.44 18.79 -6.99
N THR A 322 -5.93 17.56 -7.06
CA THR A 322 -5.58 16.78 -5.87
C THR A 322 -4.07 16.55 -5.74
N MET A 323 -3.62 16.22 -4.52
CA MET A 323 -2.21 15.89 -4.29
C MET A 323 -2.02 15.06 -3.02
N ARG A 324 -0.93 14.29 -3.00
CA ARG A 324 -0.50 13.51 -1.83
C ARG A 324 0.64 14.21 -1.10
N ILE A 325 0.48 14.37 0.22
CA ILE A 325 1.52 14.86 1.13
C ILE A 325 1.96 13.70 2.05
N ASN A 326 3.25 13.66 2.38
CA ASN A 326 3.84 12.66 3.27
C ASN A 326 4.37 13.35 4.54
N PHE A 327 4.04 12.78 5.71
CA PHE A 327 4.51 13.28 7.01
C PHE A 327 5.60 12.41 7.65
N SER A 328 5.90 11.23 7.09
CA SER A 328 6.74 10.23 7.77
C SER A 328 8.24 10.55 7.78
N ASN A 329 8.76 11.29 6.79
CA ASN A 329 10.20 11.46 6.61
C ASN A 329 10.75 12.78 7.15
N ALA A 330 9.91 13.80 7.32
CA ALA A 330 10.34 15.14 7.75
C ALA A 330 10.47 15.24 9.27
N THR A 331 11.42 16.08 9.76
CA THR A 331 11.47 16.46 11.18
C THR A 331 10.31 17.42 11.52
N PRO A 332 9.96 17.60 12.80
CA PRO A 332 8.95 18.58 13.20
C PRO A 332 9.22 19.99 12.66
N GLU A 333 10.47 20.44 12.63
CA GLU A 333 10.88 21.75 12.09
C GLU A 333 10.64 21.82 10.58
N GLN A 334 11.00 20.76 9.85
CA GLN A 334 10.76 20.64 8.40
C GLN A 334 9.26 20.61 8.07
N ILE A 335 8.45 19.96 8.92
CA ILE A 335 6.98 19.96 8.77
C ILE A 335 6.44 21.38 8.91
N ARG A 336 6.83 22.12 9.97
CA ARG A 336 6.40 23.52 10.18
C ARG A 336 6.76 24.39 8.98
N GLU A 337 8.01 24.34 8.57
CA GLU A 337 8.50 25.15 7.45
C GLU A 337 7.81 24.74 6.13
N GLY A 338 7.70 23.44 5.86
CA GLY A 338 7.07 22.91 4.63
C GLY A 338 5.60 23.28 4.52
N VAL A 339 4.82 23.11 5.59
CA VAL A 339 3.39 23.48 5.61
C VAL A 339 3.20 24.99 5.45
N THR A 340 4.02 25.82 6.11
CA THR A 340 3.98 27.29 5.94
C THR A 340 4.25 27.70 4.49
N ARG A 341 5.22 27.07 3.82
CA ARG A 341 5.53 27.34 2.41
C ARG A 341 4.39 26.88 1.49
N LEU A 342 3.80 25.71 1.74
CA LEU A 342 2.64 25.23 0.99
C LEU A 342 1.43 26.15 1.16
N ALA A 343 1.15 26.60 2.38
CA ALA A 343 0.06 27.53 2.65
C ALA A 343 0.18 28.81 1.83
N ALA A 344 1.40 29.39 1.74
CA ALA A 344 1.64 30.56 0.89
C ALA A 344 1.39 30.27 -0.59
N VAL A 345 1.85 29.12 -1.10
CA VAL A 345 1.61 28.71 -2.50
C VAL A 345 0.12 28.51 -2.77
N PHE A 346 -0.63 27.89 -1.84
CA PHE A 346 -2.06 27.65 -1.97
C PHE A 346 -2.87 28.94 -1.90
N ALA A 347 -2.52 29.87 -1.00
CA ALA A 347 -3.16 31.16 -0.90
C ALA A 347 -3.01 31.98 -2.19
N GLU A 348 -1.81 32.02 -2.77
CA GLU A 348 -1.56 32.67 -4.07
C GLU A 348 -2.38 32.02 -5.21
N ALA A 349 -2.52 30.68 -5.20
CA ALA A 349 -3.27 29.97 -6.23
C ALA A 349 -4.78 30.17 -6.11
N THR A 350 -5.34 30.15 -4.89
CA THR A 350 -6.77 30.38 -4.64
C THR A 350 -7.17 31.82 -4.88
N ALA A 351 -6.32 32.80 -4.53
CA ALA A 351 -6.59 34.23 -4.81
C ALA A 351 -6.54 34.58 -6.31
N ALA A 352 -5.85 33.81 -7.12
CA ALA A 352 -5.76 34.01 -8.57
C ALA A 352 -6.99 33.47 -9.34
N GLN A 353 -7.88 32.72 -8.68
CA GLN A 353 -9.13 32.26 -9.31
C GLN A 353 -10.14 33.43 -9.38
N PRO A 354 -10.79 33.62 -10.53
CA PRO A 354 -11.90 34.57 -10.62
C PRO A 354 -13.00 34.14 -9.66
N VAL A 355 -13.52 35.06 -8.85
CA VAL A 355 -14.70 34.85 -8.02
C VAL A 355 -15.86 34.51 -8.98
N SER A 356 -16.30 33.24 -8.96
CA SER A 356 -17.43 32.76 -9.77
C SER A 356 -18.76 33.27 -9.21
#